data_5b3db5abedbd31fcde6bcb4cb2fee315
#
_entry.id   5b3db5abedbd31fcde6bcb4cb2fee315
#
_cell.length_a   1.000
_cell.length_b   1.000
_cell.length_c   1.000
_cell.angle_alpha   90.00
_cell.angle_beta   90.00
_cell.angle_gamma   90.00
#
_symmetry.space_group_name_H-M   'P 1'
#
loop_
_entity.id
_entity.type
_entity.pdbx_description
1 polymer ?
#
loop_
_entity_poly.entity_id
_entity_poly.type
_entity_poly.pdbx_seq_one_letter_code
_entity_poly.pdbx_strand_id
1 'polypeptide(L)'
;MNDRELTGKVHSAVYHQCRSRGFAAPVDVLMDVGYLSKQDYENWRYGRVDYLERVCKANLSKLSLVMREMRSYATKTGLKPSFCYYKRWGTKKTNGQGRKPVIPLRFSKSGNPEIEQRYATHFVDLKRTSQLKEERAAKLAGQSESSPDGGDASNS
;
A
#
# COMPACT_ATOMS: atom_id res chain seq x y z
N MET A 1 8.39 -20.07 7.92
CA MET A 1 7.65 -19.24 8.89
C MET A 1 6.33 -19.93 9.19
N ASN A 2 6.05 -20.17 10.47
CA ASN A 2 4.79 -20.81 10.83
C ASN A 2 3.65 -19.78 10.90
N ASP A 3 2.42 -20.26 11.05
CA ASP A 3 1.25 -19.38 11.01
C ASP A 3 1.24 -18.36 12.13
N ARG A 4 1.72 -18.72 13.31
CA ARG A 4 1.77 -17.82 14.46
C ARG A 4 2.73 -16.67 14.23
N GLU A 5 3.91 -16.97 13.70
CA GLU A 5 4.90 -15.96 13.36
C GLU A 5 4.37 -15.04 12.25
N LEU A 6 3.75 -15.63 11.24
CA LEU A 6 3.19 -14.87 10.13
C LEU A 6 2.10 -13.92 10.62
N THR A 7 1.20 -14.41 11.47
CA THR A 7 0.12 -13.58 12.05
C THR A 7 0.70 -12.38 12.78
N GLY A 8 1.73 -12.59 13.61
CA GLY A 8 2.39 -11.50 14.31
C GLY A 8 3.03 -10.49 13.37
N LYS A 9 3.67 -10.96 12.30
CA LYS A 9 4.29 -10.07 11.32
C LYS A 9 3.26 -9.28 10.53
N VAL A 10 2.11 -9.88 10.21
CA VAL A 10 1.02 -9.19 9.53
C VAL A 10 0.48 -8.06 10.42
N HIS A 11 0.20 -8.35 11.68
CA HIS A 11 -0.30 -7.33 12.62
C HIS A 11 0.69 -6.18 12.76
N SER A 12 1.98 -6.50 12.91
CA SER A 12 3.03 -5.49 13.01
C SER A 12 3.12 -4.64 11.75
N ALA A 13 3.05 -5.27 10.58
CA ALA A 13 3.11 -4.55 9.30
C ALA A 13 1.94 -3.57 9.17
N VAL A 14 0.72 -4.01 9.48
CA VAL A 14 -0.46 -3.16 9.42
C VAL A 14 -0.30 -1.96 10.37
N TYR A 15 0.11 -2.24 11.61
CA TYR A 15 0.31 -1.18 12.60
C TYR A 15 1.30 -0.12 12.12
N HIS A 16 2.47 -0.55 11.66
CA HIS A 16 3.51 0.37 11.23
C HIS A 16 3.14 1.15 9.98
N GLN A 17 2.47 0.53 9.01
CA GLN A 17 2.00 1.22 7.82
C GLN A 17 0.98 2.30 8.20
N CYS A 18 0.04 1.99 9.08
CA CYS A 18 -0.94 2.96 9.55
C CYS A 18 -0.28 4.11 10.29
N ARG A 19 0.71 3.83 11.16
CA ARG A 19 1.42 4.90 11.88
C ARG A 19 2.19 5.80 10.93
N SER A 20 2.80 5.22 9.91
CA SER A 20 3.64 5.95 8.97
C SER A 20 2.85 6.82 8.00
N ARG A 21 1.72 6.30 7.46
CA ARG A 21 1.02 6.98 6.37
C ARG A 21 -0.51 6.99 6.50
N GLY A 22 -1.06 6.39 7.56
CA GLY A 22 -2.50 6.40 7.82
C GLY A 22 -3.29 5.26 7.21
N PHE A 23 -2.63 4.35 6.50
CA PHE A 23 -3.32 3.18 5.92
C PHE A 23 -2.37 2.03 5.69
N ALA A 24 -2.92 0.82 5.60
CA ALA A 24 -2.18 -0.39 5.28
C ALA A 24 -2.73 -1.02 4.02
N ALA A 25 -1.84 -1.57 3.18
CA ALA A 25 -2.20 -2.21 1.93
C ALA A 25 -1.71 -3.67 1.92
N PRO A 26 -2.54 -4.61 1.43
CA PRO A 26 -2.13 -6.03 1.38
C PRO A 26 -0.84 -6.26 0.60
N VAL A 27 -0.65 -5.59 -0.52
CA VAL A 27 0.56 -5.74 -1.33
C VAL A 27 1.79 -5.34 -0.54
N ASP A 28 1.70 -4.23 0.21
CA ASP A 28 2.81 -3.76 1.03
C ASP A 28 3.05 -4.67 2.24
N VAL A 29 1.99 -5.25 2.80
CA VAL A 29 2.14 -6.24 3.87
C VAL A 29 2.89 -7.48 3.36
N LEU A 30 2.59 -7.93 2.14
CA LEU A 30 3.31 -9.05 1.53
C LEU A 30 4.81 -8.74 1.41
N MET A 31 5.16 -7.51 1.10
CA MET A 31 6.56 -7.09 1.06
C MET A 31 7.17 -7.08 2.46
N ASP A 32 6.46 -6.53 3.43
CA ASP A 32 6.95 -6.43 4.81
C ASP A 32 7.18 -7.79 5.45
N VAL A 33 6.34 -8.77 5.16
CA VAL A 33 6.51 -10.13 5.71
C VAL A 33 7.51 -10.98 4.91
N GLY A 34 7.99 -10.47 3.79
CA GLY A 34 9.04 -11.14 3.00
C GLY A 34 8.54 -12.07 1.92
N TYR A 35 7.24 -12.06 1.60
CA TYR A 35 6.69 -12.91 0.54
C TYR A 35 6.76 -12.28 -0.84
N LEU A 36 6.99 -10.98 -0.92
CA LEU A 36 7.09 -10.26 -2.17
C LEU A 36 8.30 -9.33 -2.13
N SER A 37 9.23 -9.48 -3.06
CA SER A 37 10.36 -8.57 -3.14
C SER A 37 9.95 -7.27 -3.82
N LYS A 38 10.67 -6.20 -3.55
CA LYS A 38 10.44 -4.91 -4.20
C LYS A 38 10.62 -5.02 -5.71
N GLN A 39 11.63 -5.77 -6.15
CA GLN A 39 11.89 -5.99 -7.57
C GLN A 39 10.70 -6.69 -8.25
N ASP A 40 10.17 -7.73 -7.63
CA ASP A 40 9.03 -8.46 -8.18
C ASP A 40 7.77 -7.62 -8.16
N TYR A 41 7.59 -6.79 -7.13
CA TYR A 41 6.50 -5.83 -7.07
C TYR A 41 6.57 -4.85 -8.26
N GLU A 42 7.74 -4.28 -8.51
CA GLU A 42 7.92 -3.36 -9.61
C GLU A 42 7.70 -4.04 -10.98
N ASN A 43 8.19 -5.25 -11.13
CA ASN A 43 7.96 -6.02 -12.36
C ASN A 43 6.47 -6.22 -12.61
N TRP A 44 5.72 -6.50 -11.56
CA TRP A 44 4.26 -6.61 -11.67
C TRP A 44 3.61 -5.27 -12.01
N ARG A 45 4.04 -4.18 -11.38
CA ARG A 45 3.48 -2.84 -11.67
C ARG A 45 3.75 -2.41 -13.12
N TYR A 46 4.88 -2.81 -13.68
CA TYR A 46 5.20 -2.50 -15.08
C TYR A 46 4.61 -3.51 -16.08
N GLY A 47 3.82 -4.46 -15.60
CA GLY A 47 3.15 -5.42 -16.48
C GLY A 47 4.05 -6.52 -17.03
N ARG A 48 5.20 -6.75 -16.42
CA ARG A 48 6.13 -7.81 -16.84
C ARG A 48 5.74 -9.18 -16.31
N VAL A 49 4.76 -9.21 -15.42
CA VAL A 49 4.26 -10.44 -14.78
C VAL A 49 2.74 -10.43 -14.91
N ASP A 50 2.15 -11.57 -15.24
CA ASP A 50 0.71 -11.67 -15.52
C ASP A 50 -0.17 -11.40 -14.30
N TYR A 51 0.25 -11.84 -13.12
CA TYR A 51 -0.51 -11.64 -11.88
C TYR A 51 0.45 -11.67 -10.69
N LEU A 52 0.09 -10.98 -9.62
CA LEU A 52 0.96 -10.79 -8.46
C LEU A 52 1.35 -12.10 -7.77
N GLU A 53 0.40 -13.01 -7.59
CA GLU A 53 0.65 -14.28 -6.90
C GLU A 53 1.78 -15.10 -7.56
N ARG A 54 2.00 -14.91 -8.84
CA ARG A 54 3.04 -15.64 -9.57
C ARG A 54 4.43 -15.39 -8.99
N VAL A 55 4.68 -14.20 -8.48
CA VAL A 55 5.99 -13.82 -7.93
C VAL A 55 6.02 -13.79 -6.41
N CYS A 56 4.91 -14.11 -5.76
CA CYS A 56 4.89 -14.22 -4.31
C CYS A 56 5.51 -15.55 -3.88
N LYS A 57 6.42 -15.49 -2.90
CA LYS A 57 7.15 -16.66 -2.41
C LYS A 57 6.41 -17.31 -1.25
N ALA A 58 5.16 -17.69 -1.49
CA ALA A 58 4.32 -18.34 -0.51
C ALA A 58 3.22 -19.10 -1.24
N ASN A 59 2.72 -20.17 -0.63
CA ASN A 59 1.60 -20.91 -1.20
C ASN A 59 0.29 -20.17 -0.94
N LEU A 60 -0.78 -20.60 -1.59
CA LEU A 60 -2.09 -19.94 -1.45
C LEU A 60 -2.60 -19.94 -0.03
N SER A 61 -2.29 -20.98 0.75
CA SER A 61 -2.69 -21.07 2.15
C SER A 61 -2.09 -19.91 2.97
N LYS A 62 -0.82 -19.63 2.77
CA LYS A 62 -0.13 -18.53 3.45
C LYS A 62 -0.65 -17.16 2.99
N LEU A 63 -0.85 -17.01 1.69
CA LEU A 63 -1.40 -15.77 1.15
C LEU A 63 -2.81 -15.50 1.67
N SER A 64 -3.63 -16.53 1.74
CA SER A 64 -4.99 -16.43 2.31
C SER A 64 -4.94 -16.06 3.79
N LEU A 65 -3.98 -16.59 4.54
CA LEU A 65 -3.80 -16.26 5.95
C LEU A 65 -3.47 -14.78 6.11
N VAL A 66 -2.57 -14.24 5.28
CA VAL A 66 -2.23 -12.82 5.33
C VAL A 66 -3.47 -11.96 5.12
N MET A 67 -4.27 -12.27 4.09
CA MET A 67 -5.48 -11.50 3.80
C MET A 67 -6.49 -11.57 4.93
N ARG A 68 -6.69 -12.76 5.49
CA ARG A 68 -7.64 -12.98 6.58
C ARG A 68 -7.20 -12.24 7.85
N GLU A 69 -5.91 -12.31 8.18
CA GLU A 69 -5.40 -11.67 9.39
C GLU A 69 -5.44 -10.14 9.28
N MET A 70 -5.21 -9.61 8.09
CA MET A 70 -5.36 -8.17 7.88
C MET A 70 -6.79 -7.72 8.16
N ARG A 71 -7.78 -8.45 7.61
CA ARG A 71 -9.19 -8.11 7.83
C ARG A 71 -9.58 -8.21 9.30
N SER A 72 -9.14 -9.27 9.96
CA SER A 72 -9.42 -9.50 11.37
C SER A 72 -8.83 -8.38 12.24
N TYR A 73 -7.57 -8.05 12.01
CA TYR A 73 -6.87 -7.00 12.74
C TYR A 73 -7.53 -5.63 12.48
N ALA A 74 -7.88 -5.34 11.23
CA ALA A 74 -8.54 -4.10 10.86
C ALA A 74 -9.88 -3.94 11.56
N THR A 75 -10.67 -5.01 11.63
CA THR A 75 -11.96 -5.00 12.33
C THR A 75 -11.76 -4.71 13.81
N LYS A 76 -10.80 -5.39 14.44
CA LYS A 76 -10.55 -5.22 15.88
C LYS A 76 -10.02 -3.82 16.21
N THR A 77 -9.27 -3.22 15.32
CA THR A 77 -8.66 -1.92 15.58
C THR A 77 -9.39 -0.74 14.94
N GLY A 78 -10.54 -1.01 14.32
CA GLY A 78 -11.40 0.05 13.79
C GLY A 78 -10.90 0.69 12.50
N LEU A 79 -10.12 -0.01 11.71
CA LEU A 79 -9.67 0.50 10.42
C LEU A 79 -10.79 0.37 9.38
N LYS A 80 -10.88 1.36 8.50
CA LYS A 80 -11.94 1.41 7.51
C LYS A 80 -11.44 0.83 6.18
N PRO A 81 -12.16 -0.15 5.60
CA PRO A 81 -11.78 -0.66 4.28
C PRO A 81 -12.01 0.38 3.19
N SER A 82 -11.07 0.45 2.26
CA SER A 82 -11.14 1.37 1.12
C SER A 82 -10.62 0.65 -0.11
N PHE A 83 -11.44 0.55 -1.14
CA PHE A 83 -11.05 -0.11 -2.38
C PHE A 83 -10.13 0.80 -3.19
N CYS A 84 -9.00 0.24 -3.65
CA CYS A 84 -8.03 0.98 -4.44
C CYS A 84 -7.73 0.24 -5.74
N TYR A 85 -7.65 0.98 -6.83
CA TYR A 85 -7.30 0.41 -8.11
C TYR A 85 -5.78 0.39 -8.28
N TYR A 86 -5.25 -0.75 -8.73
CA TYR A 86 -3.85 -0.85 -9.11
C TYR A 86 -3.78 -0.87 -10.63
N LYS A 87 -3.11 0.11 -11.19
CA LYS A 87 -2.93 0.22 -12.63
C LYS A 87 -1.48 0.01 -13.01
N ARG A 88 -1.27 -0.43 -14.24
CA ARG A 88 0.06 -0.64 -14.78
C ARG A 88 0.81 0.67 -14.88
N TRP A 89 2.07 0.66 -14.48
CA TRP A 89 2.96 1.80 -14.62
C TRP A 89 3.59 1.84 -16.01
N GLY A 90 4.02 3.01 -16.42
CA GLY A 90 4.78 3.16 -17.67
C GLY A 90 3.95 3.10 -18.93
N THR A 91 2.63 3.22 -18.83
CA THR A 91 1.79 3.28 -20.03
C THR A 91 2.02 4.59 -20.77
N LYS A 92 1.94 4.56 -22.10
CA LYS A 92 2.16 5.72 -22.93
C LYS A 92 0.92 6.05 -23.76
N LYS A 93 0.75 7.31 -24.09
CA LYS A 93 -0.33 7.76 -24.96
C LYS A 93 -0.19 7.09 -26.33
N THR A 94 -1.30 6.67 -26.92
CA THR A 94 -1.31 6.10 -28.26
C THR A 94 -0.98 7.22 -29.25
N ASN A 95 0.04 7.02 -30.06
CA ASN A 95 0.51 8.00 -31.04
C ASN A 95 0.78 9.39 -30.43
N GLY A 96 1.13 9.42 -29.14
CA GLY A 96 1.44 10.67 -28.45
C GLY A 96 0.24 11.56 -28.18
N GLN A 97 -0.98 11.07 -28.39
CA GLN A 97 -2.21 11.86 -28.23
C GLN A 97 -3.15 11.25 -27.20
N GLY A 98 -4.00 12.10 -26.62
CA GLY A 98 -5.02 11.69 -25.69
C GLY A 98 -4.46 11.37 -24.30
N ARG A 99 -5.26 10.67 -23.50
CA ARG A 99 -4.86 10.22 -22.16
C ARG A 99 -4.08 8.93 -22.24
N LYS A 100 -3.18 8.71 -21.28
CA LYS A 100 -2.50 7.43 -21.14
C LYS A 100 -3.53 6.36 -20.86
N PRO A 101 -3.42 5.19 -21.49
CA PRO A 101 -4.36 4.09 -21.19
C PRO A 101 -4.21 3.64 -19.75
N VAL A 102 -5.34 3.31 -19.12
CA VAL A 102 -5.36 2.74 -17.78
C VAL A 102 -5.52 1.24 -17.93
N ILE A 103 -4.50 0.50 -17.57
CA ILE A 103 -4.50 -0.97 -17.67
C ILE A 103 -4.55 -1.52 -16.26
N PRO A 104 -5.65 -2.14 -15.84
CA PRO A 104 -5.74 -2.72 -14.49
C PRO A 104 -4.81 -3.90 -14.35
N LEU A 105 -4.27 -4.08 -13.15
CA LEU A 105 -3.40 -5.18 -12.82
C LEU A 105 -4.20 -6.28 -12.14
N ARG A 106 -3.78 -7.52 -12.36
CA ARG A 106 -4.40 -8.69 -11.79
C ARG A 106 -3.54 -9.20 -10.64
N PHE A 107 -4.18 -9.64 -9.57
CA PHE A 107 -3.49 -10.11 -8.36
C PHE A 107 -3.39 -11.63 -8.32
N SER A 108 -4.49 -12.33 -8.60
CA SER A 108 -4.56 -13.76 -8.36
C SER A 108 -4.52 -14.57 -9.66
N LYS A 109 -4.05 -15.81 -9.55
CA LYS A 109 -4.05 -16.74 -10.66
C LYS A 109 -5.47 -17.03 -11.13
N SER A 110 -6.41 -17.16 -10.19
CA SER A 110 -7.80 -17.48 -10.51
C SER A 110 -8.55 -16.32 -11.17
N GLY A 111 -8.16 -15.07 -10.88
CA GLY A 111 -8.90 -13.91 -11.33
C GLY A 111 -10.26 -13.76 -10.67
N ASN A 112 -10.54 -14.53 -9.61
CA ASN A 112 -11.82 -14.48 -8.91
C ASN A 112 -12.06 -13.05 -8.37
N PRO A 113 -13.22 -12.43 -8.68
CA PRO A 113 -13.46 -11.04 -8.27
C PRO A 113 -13.34 -10.77 -6.77
N GLU A 114 -13.78 -11.69 -5.92
CA GLU A 114 -13.65 -11.52 -4.47
C GLU A 114 -12.20 -11.51 -4.03
N ILE A 115 -11.39 -12.43 -4.59
CA ILE A 115 -9.97 -12.51 -4.26
C ILE A 115 -9.26 -11.27 -4.77
N GLU A 116 -9.55 -10.83 -6.00
CA GLU A 116 -9.00 -9.59 -6.55
C GLU A 116 -9.32 -8.40 -5.66
N GLN A 117 -10.54 -8.31 -5.19
CA GLN A 117 -10.98 -7.21 -4.31
C GLN A 117 -10.25 -7.25 -2.97
N ARG A 118 -10.00 -8.43 -2.41
CA ARG A 118 -9.27 -8.55 -1.14
C ARG A 118 -7.86 -7.99 -1.24
N TYR A 119 -7.15 -8.27 -2.34
CA TYR A 119 -5.81 -7.71 -2.56
C TYR A 119 -5.84 -6.20 -2.74
N ALA A 120 -6.90 -5.66 -3.30
CA ALA A 120 -7.01 -4.25 -3.62
C ALA A 120 -7.63 -3.42 -2.49
N THR A 121 -8.08 -4.03 -1.40
CA THR A 121 -8.69 -3.31 -0.30
C THR A 121 -7.63 -2.83 0.68
N HIS A 122 -7.51 -1.51 0.82
CA HIS A 122 -6.65 -0.90 1.82
C HIS A 122 -7.44 -0.70 3.11
N PHE A 123 -6.76 -0.63 4.24
CA PHE A 123 -7.39 -0.40 5.54
C PHE A 123 -6.89 0.93 6.08
N VAL A 124 -7.81 1.88 6.24
CA VAL A 124 -7.49 3.27 6.57
C VAL A 124 -7.73 3.52 8.06
N ASP A 125 -6.72 4.11 8.70
CA ASP A 125 -6.82 4.61 10.07
C ASP A 125 -7.21 6.08 9.99
N LEU A 126 -8.49 6.37 10.10
CA LEU A 126 -9.02 7.72 9.95
C LEU A 126 -8.46 8.68 11.00
N LYS A 127 -8.33 8.20 12.24
CA LYS A 127 -7.77 9.02 13.32
C LYS A 127 -6.32 9.38 13.03
N ARG A 128 -5.52 8.39 12.61
CA ARG A 128 -4.11 8.64 12.30
C ARG A 128 -3.97 9.53 11.07
N THR A 129 -4.83 9.37 10.07
CA THR A 129 -4.83 10.23 8.89
C THR A 129 -5.06 11.69 9.28
N SER A 130 -6.01 11.94 10.18
CA SER A 130 -6.27 13.29 10.69
C SER A 130 -5.07 13.85 11.42
N GLN A 131 -4.43 13.04 12.29
CA GLN A 131 -3.23 13.45 13.01
C GLN A 131 -2.10 13.82 12.05
N LEU A 132 -1.90 13.03 11.00
CA LEU A 132 -0.86 13.30 10.02
C LEU A 132 -1.11 14.60 9.25
N LYS A 133 -2.37 14.88 8.94
CA LYS A 133 -2.75 16.15 8.29
C LYS A 133 -2.47 17.33 9.20
N GLU A 134 -2.80 17.23 10.49
CA GLU A 134 -2.54 18.26 11.48
C GLU A 134 -1.04 18.49 11.65
N GLU A 135 -0.25 17.43 11.74
CA GLU A 135 1.20 17.53 11.85
C GLU A 135 1.81 18.21 10.63
N ARG A 136 1.30 17.88 9.44
CA ARG A 136 1.77 18.49 8.21
C ARG A 136 1.42 19.98 8.14
N ALA A 137 0.21 20.32 8.53
CA ALA A 137 -0.23 21.72 8.56
C ALA A 137 0.58 22.54 9.56
N ALA A 138 0.84 21.99 10.74
CA ALA A 138 1.65 22.65 11.77
C ALA A 138 3.08 22.87 11.28
N LYS A 139 3.64 21.88 10.58
CA LYS A 139 5.00 21.99 10.05
C LYS A 139 5.07 23.06 8.95
N LEU A 140 4.07 23.12 8.08
CA LEU A 140 4.03 24.15 7.03
C LEU A 140 3.84 25.54 7.63
N ALA A 141 3.00 25.68 8.64
CA ALA A 141 2.81 26.96 9.33
C ALA A 141 4.09 27.42 10.00
N GLY A 142 4.79 26.49 10.66
CA GLY A 142 6.07 26.80 11.28
C GLY A 142 7.12 27.25 10.28
N GLN A 143 7.18 26.59 9.14
CA GLN A 143 8.09 26.98 8.06
C GLN A 143 7.74 28.34 7.49
N SER A 144 6.44 28.62 7.33
CA SER A 144 5.98 29.90 6.84
C SER A 144 6.33 31.03 7.80
N GLU A 145 6.17 30.82 9.09
CA GLU A 145 6.49 31.83 10.08
C GLU A 145 7.98 32.11 10.19
N SER A 146 8.80 31.08 10.05
CA SER A 146 10.24 31.24 10.17
C SER A 146 10.89 31.77 8.90
N SER A 147 10.22 31.67 7.79
CA SER A 147 10.77 32.03 6.50
C SER A 147 11.26 33.48 6.41
N PRO A 148 10.49 34.46 6.85
CA PRO A 148 10.95 35.85 6.77
C PRO A 148 12.19 36.12 7.56
N ASP A 149 12.37 35.39 8.65
CA ASP A 149 13.51 35.64 9.50
C ASP A 149 14.69 34.83 9.09
N GLY A 150 14.49 33.59 8.99
CA GLY A 150 15.59 32.72 8.78
C GLY A 150 15.97 32.59 7.39
N GLY A 151 15.04 32.74 6.59
CA GLY A 151 15.28 32.50 5.21
C GLY A 151 16.34 33.33 4.66
N ASP A 152 16.49 34.36 5.27
CA ASP A 152 17.40 35.13 4.80
C ASP A 152 18.62 34.60 5.09
N ALA A 153 18.57 34.10 5.84
CA ALA A 153 19.62 33.56 6.11
C ALA A 153 20.02 32.48 5.34
N SER A 154 19.60 32.59 5.07
CA SER A 154 20.00 31.85 4.64
C SER A 154 20.54 31.55 3.90
N ASN A 155 20.12 31.86 4.10
CA ASN A 155 20.49 31.63 3.56
C ASN A 155 20.88 31.27 3.13
N SER A 156 20.64 31.40 3.20
CA SER A 156 20.87 31.06 3.01
C SER A 156 21.14 30.66 2.66
#